data_3870ffd588b043cea19450df95eef5ff
#
_entry.id   3870ffd588b043cea19450df95eef5ff
#
_cell.length_a   1.000
_cell.length_b   1.000
_cell.length_c   1.000
_cell.angle_alpha   90.00
_cell.angle_beta   90.00
_cell.angle_gamma   90.00
#
_symmetry.space_group_name_H-M   'P 1'
#
loop_
_entity.id
_entity.type
_entity.pdbx_description
1 polymer ?
#
loop_
_entity_poly.entity_id
_entity_poly.type
_entity_poly.pdbx_seq_one_letter_code
_entity_poly.pdbx_strand_id
1 'polypeptide(L)'
;YNIIYKIKIITVVSLCNEAKRGQSLMYKILSKEELNSNVTKMVIEAPFVAKKAEPGQFIILRVDKDGERVPLTIADFDREKETVTIIFQVVGAETTRLNKKNAGDYIEDFVGPLGNPTKTEGYKKVAVVGGGVGTAIAYPVAKKFAACGATVHSIVGFRNKDLVILQKEFESVSDKYVLVSDDGSTGTKGFVTDALKSLIDSGENYDLVMAIGPIPMMKFVSKLTKEYGIKTIVSMNPIMIDGTGMCGGCRLTVGGETKFACVDGPEFDGHLVDYDEAMERGSMYKKFEREEECNLLKQEVQQ
;
A
#
# COMPACT_ATOMS: atom_id res chain seq x y z
N TYR A 1 -25.52 -21.18 -45.18
CA TYR A 1 -25.31 -19.75 -44.89
C TYR A 1 -24.80 -19.49 -43.45
N ASN A 2 -25.13 -20.35 -42.48
CA ASN A 2 -24.76 -20.13 -41.05
C ASN A 2 -23.31 -20.52 -40.69
N ILE A 3 -22.63 -21.34 -41.47
CA ILE A 3 -21.26 -21.81 -41.17
C ILE A 3 -20.22 -20.74 -41.56
N ILE A 4 -20.42 -20.08 -42.68
CA ILE A 4 -19.49 -19.03 -43.17
C ILE A 4 -19.50 -17.78 -42.24
N TYR A 5 -20.63 -17.46 -41.64
CA TYR A 5 -20.73 -16.35 -40.67
C TYR A 5 -20.01 -16.65 -39.33
N LYS A 6 -20.11 -17.90 -38.84
CA LYS A 6 -19.40 -18.35 -37.63
C LYS A 6 -17.87 -18.36 -37.82
N ILE A 7 -17.40 -18.81 -38.99
CA ILE A 7 -15.96 -18.83 -39.30
C ILE A 7 -15.40 -17.39 -39.38
N LYS A 8 -16.12 -16.43 -40.00
CA LYS A 8 -15.69 -15.03 -40.06
C LYS A 8 -15.63 -14.35 -38.68
N ILE A 9 -16.58 -14.63 -37.77
CA ILE A 9 -16.58 -14.08 -36.42
C ILE A 9 -15.42 -14.66 -35.60
N ILE A 10 -15.16 -15.97 -35.71
CA ILE A 10 -14.04 -16.62 -35.01
C ILE A 10 -12.70 -16.08 -35.53
N THR A 11 -12.54 -15.86 -36.81
CA THR A 11 -11.32 -15.31 -37.41
C THR A 11 -11.08 -13.86 -37.02
N VAL A 12 -12.14 -13.00 -36.97
CA VAL A 12 -12.03 -11.60 -36.55
C VAL A 12 -11.73 -11.51 -35.06
N VAL A 13 -12.34 -12.34 -34.21
CA VAL A 13 -12.06 -12.38 -32.76
C VAL A 13 -10.66 -12.93 -32.50
N SER A 14 -10.17 -13.91 -33.28
CA SER A 14 -8.80 -14.41 -33.20
C SER A 14 -7.78 -13.36 -33.62
N LEU A 15 -8.01 -12.66 -34.73
CA LEU A 15 -7.14 -11.57 -35.21
C LEU A 15 -7.13 -10.35 -34.28
N CYS A 16 -8.27 -10.02 -33.67
CA CYS A 16 -8.31 -8.99 -32.62
C CYS A 16 -7.55 -9.42 -31.35
N ASN A 17 -7.61 -10.70 -30.98
CA ASN A 17 -6.86 -11.22 -29.84
C ASN A 17 -5.36 -11.37 -30.13
N GLU A 18 -4.98 -11.66 -31.38
CA GLU A 18 -3.57 -11.72 -31.80
C GLU A 18 -2.95 -10.31 -31.93
N ALA A 19 -3.70 -9.34 -32.44
CA ALA A 19 -3.27 -7.94 -32.48
C ALA A 19 -3.07 -7.34 -31.07
N LYS A 20 -3.82 -7.81 -30.06
CA LYS A 20 -3.66 -7.40 -28.65
C LYS A 20 -2.54 -8.16 -27.92
N ARG A 21 -2.09 -9.31 -28.41
CA ARG A 21 -1.01 -10.10 -27.80
C ARG A 21 0.39 -9.57 -28.10
N GLY A 22 0.54 -8.65 -29.03
CA GLY A 22 1.83 -8.06 -29.42
C GLY A 22 2.07 -6.63 -28.95
N GLN A 23 1.08 -5.94 -28.39
CA GLN A 23 1.27 -4.66 -27.74
C GLN A 23 1.44 -4.89 -26.24
N SER A 24 2.63 -4.60 -25.72
CA SER A 24 2.84 -4.37 -24.29
C SER A 24 1.74 -3.41 -23.82
N LEU A 25 0.86 -3.87 -22.93
CA LEU A 25 -0.18 -3.06 -22.33
C LEU A 25 0.53 -2.09 -21.38
N MET A 26 0.99 -0.95 -21.89
CA MET A 26 1.53 0.11 -21.06
C MET A 26 0.40 0.84 -20.35
N TYR A 27 0.60 1.18 -19.09
CA TYR A 27 -0.38 1.78 -18.22
C TYR A 27 -0.17 3.30 -18.16
N LYS A 28 -1.18 4.07 -18.62
CA LYS A 28 -1.09 5.52 -18.70
C LYS A 28 -1.26 6.20 -17.36
N ILE A 29 -0.39 7.13 -17.04
CA ILE A 29 -0.52 8.04 -15.90
C ILE A 29 -1.49 9.16 -16.32
N LEU A 30 -2.62 9.27 -15.62
CA LEU A 30 -3.64 10.29 -15.91
C LEU A 30 -3.40 11.58 -15.14
N SER A 31 -2.90 11.47 -13.89
CA SER A 31 -2.55 12.63 -13.09
C SER A 31 -1.41 12.31 -12.12
N LYS A 32 -0.67 13.35 -11.75
CA LYS A 32 0.36 13.33 -10.73
C LYS A 32 0.17 14.52 -9.80
N GLU A 33 0.30 14.29 -8.50
CA GLU A 33 0.21 15.29 -7.43
C GLU A 33 1.28 15.03 -6.39
N GLU A 34 2.08 16.03 -6.08
CA GLU A 34 3.05 15.97 -4.98
C GLU A 34 2.32 16.33 -3.68
N LEU A 35 2.17 15.36 -2.78
CA LEU A 35 1.50 15.56 -1.49
C LEU A 35 2.42 16.26 -0.49
N ASN A 36 3.72 16.01 -0.58
CA ASN A 36 4.80 16.73 0.11
C ASN A 36 6.13 16.50 -0.65
N SER A 37 7.24 16.99 -0.10
CA SER A 37 8.57 16.90 -0.75
C SER A 37 9.02 15.48 -1.12
N ASN A 38 8.46 14.46 -0.48
CA ASN A 38 8.91 13.06 -0.63
C ASN A 38 7.78 12.07 -0.96
N VAL A 39 6.54 12.53 -1.06
CA VAL A 39 5.39 11.65 -1.30
C VAL A 39 4.59 12.14 -2.49
N THR A 40 4.39 11.26 -3.43
CA THR A 40 3.67 11.52 -4.67
C THR A 40 2.45 10.60 -4.79
N LYS A 41 1.36 11.17 -5.28
CA LYS A 41 0.13 10.49 -5.66
C LYS A 41 0.04 10.46 -7.18
N MET A 42 -0.28 9.30 -7.75
CA MET A 42 -0.54 9.13 -9.17
C MET A 42 -1.86 8.39 -9.38
N VAL A 43 -2.61 8.81 -10.41
CA VAL A 43 -3.79 8.11 -10.90
C VAL A 43 -3.43 7.46 -12.24
N ILE A 44 -3.66 6.15 -12.34
CA ILE A 44 -3.20 5.31 -13.44
C ILE A 44 -4.42 4.64 -14.08
N GLU A 45 -4.51 4.67 -15.39
CA GLU A 45 -5.51 3.93 -16.17
C GLU A 45 -5.16 2.44 -16.12
N ALA A 46 -5.98 1.66 -15.39
CA ALA A 46 -5.73 0.24 -15.14
C ALA A 46 -7.05 -0.54 -15.01
N PRO A 47 -7.84 -0.71 -16.10
CA PRO A 47 -9.20 -1.22 -16.06
C PRO A 47 -9.31 -2.61 -15.45
N PHE A 48 -8.38 -3.51 -15.74
CA PHE A 48 -8.40 -4.88 -15.21
C PHE A 48 -8.14 -4.93 -13.70
N VAL A 49 -7.29 -4.04 -13.19
CA VAL A 49 -6.98 -3.92 -11.76
C VAL A 49 -8.13 -3.21 -11.05
N ALA A 50 -8.57 -2.04 -11.54
CA ALA A 50 -9.64 -1.25 -10.95
C ALA A 50 -10.93 -2.05 -10.75
N LYS A 51 -11.29 -2.88 -11.73
CA LYS A 51 -12.50 -3.72 -11.69
C LYS A 51 -12.54 -4.68 -10.50
N LYS A 52 -11.39 -5.18 -10.05
CA LYS A 52 -11.26 -6.23 -9.02
C LYS A 52 -10.62 -5.73 -7.72
N ALA A 53 -10.11 -4.50 -7.71
CA ALA A 53 -9.43 -3.95 -6.55
C ALA A 53 -10.33 -3.85 -5.32
N GLU A 54 -9.77 -4.17 -4.16
CA GLU A 54 -10.38 -4.01 -2.84
C GLU A 54 -9.33 -3.41 -1.89
N PRO A 55 -9.76 -2.68 -0.83
CA PRO A 55 -8.85 -2.15 0.18
C PRO A 55 -7.95 -3.22 0.82
N GLY A 56 -6.72 -2.86 1.14
CA GLY A 56 -5.70 -3.77 1.69
C GLY A 56 -4.88 -4.50 0.62
N GLN A 57 -5.33 -4.49 -0.63
CA GLN A 57 -4.59 -5.07 -1.74
C GLN A 57 -3.54 -4.11 -2.31
N PHE A 58 -2.59 -4.67 -3.07
CA PHE A 58 -1.48 -3.95 -3.68
C PHE A 58 -1.30 -4.34 -5.15
N ILE A 59 -0.44 -3.60 -5.83
CA ILE A 59 0.06 -3.92 -7.17
C ILE A 59 1.58 -4.09 -7.13
N ILE A 60 2.12 -4.74 -8.13
CA ILE A 60 3.55 -4.67 -8.45
C ILE A 60 3.68 -3.94 -9.77
N LEU A 61 4.46 -2.87 -9.78
CA LEU A 61 4.77 -2.12 -10.98
C LEU A 61 6.26 -2.23 -11.35
N ARG A 62 6.54 -1.95 -12.61
CA ARG A 62 7.86 -1.74 -13.16
C ARG A 62 7.77 -0.54 -14.10
N VAL A 63 8.60 0.48 -13.85
CA VAL A 63 8.46 1.77 -14.51
C VAL A 63 8.81 1.69 -16.01
N ASP A 64 9.88 1.01 -16.34
CA ASP A 64 10.37 0.78 -17.70
C ASP A 64 11.05 -0.60 -17.82
N LYS A 65 11.56 -0.95 -19.02
CA LYS A 65 12.07 -2.30 -19.31
C LYS A 65 13.25 -2.71 -18.44
N ASP A 66 14.06 -1.76 -18.04
CA ASP A 66 15.28 -1.97 -17.23
C ASP A 66 15.02 -1.71 -15.74
N GLY A 67 13.77 -1.35 -15.39
CA GLY A 67 13.35 -1.04 -14.02
C GLY A 67 13.16 -2.28 -13.15
N GLU A 68 13.25 -2.08 -11.84
CA GLU A 68 12.95 -3.11 -10.85
C GLU A 68 11.43 -3.21 -10.60
N ARG A 69 11.01 -4.31 -10.02
CA ARG A 69 9.63 -4.52 -9.60
C ARG A 69 9.42 -4.00 -8.18
N VAL A 70 8.45 -3.08 -8.02
CA VAL A 70 8.13 -2.47 -6.73
C VAL A 70 6.68 -2.74 -6.35
N PRO A 71 6.41 -3.28 -5.15
CA PRO A 71 5.07 -3.41 -4.62
C PRO A 71 4.58 -2.06 -4.09
N LEU A 72 3.40 -1.64 -4.53
CA LEU A 72 2.72 -0.45 -4.01
C LEU A 72 1.27 -0.77 -3.68
N THR A 73 0.82 -0.34 -2.52
CA THR A 73 -0.56 -0.54 -2.11
C THR A 73 -1.51 0.31 -2.95
N ILE A 74 -2.68 -0.23 -3.26
CA ILE A 74 -3.78 0.48 -3.89
C ILE A 74 -4.36 1.46 -2.88
N ALA A 75 -4.08 2.75 -3.05
CA ALA A 75 -4.55 3.81 -2.16
C ALA A 75 -6.03 4.19 -2.40
N ASP A 76 -6.49 4.07 -3.64
CA ASP A 76 -7.89 4.20 -4.03
C ASP A 76 -8.11 3.60 -5.43
N PHE A 77 -9.35 3.40 -5.82
CA PHE A 77 -9.71 2.94 -7.16
C PHE A 77 -11.11 3.44 -7.54
N ASP A 78 -11.32 3.63 -8.84
CA ASP A 78 -12.60 4.02 -9.41
C ASP A 78 -12.94 3.03 -10.53
N ARG A 79 -13.99 2.22 -10.32
CA ARG A 79 -14.41 1.19 -11.28
C ARG A 79 -15.06 1.76 -12.54
N GLU A 80 -15.71 2.92 -12.42
CA GLU A 80 -16.38 3.59 -13.55
C GLU A 80 -15.38 4.29 -14.46
N LYS A 81 -14.36 4.93 -13.84
CA LYS A 81 -13.27 5.58 -14.56
C LYS A 81 -12.15 4.63 -14.93
N GLU A 82 -12.22 3.37 -14.47
CA GLU A 82 -11.22 2.35 -14.72
C GLU A 82 -9.81 2.73 -14.24
N THR A 83 -9.72 3.42 -13.09
CA THR A 83 -8.48 3.97 -12.57
C THR A 83 -8.08 3.36 -11.22
N VAL A 84 -6.77 3.33 -11.00
CA VAL A 84 -6.14 2.98 -9.72
C VAL A 84 -5.28 4.15 -9.26
N THR A 85 -5.40 4.51 -7.99
CA THR A 85 -4.57 5.51 -7.35
C THR A 85 -3.49 4.83 -6.52
N ILE A 86 -2.25 5.23 -6.73
CA ILE A 86 -1.11 4.86 -5.90
C ILE A 86 -0.55 6.10 -5.20
N ILE A 87 -0.08 5.93 -3.96
CA ILE A 87 0.65 6.95 -3.20
C ILE A 87 1.93 6.29 -2.74
N PHE A 88 3.06 6.89 -3.06
CA PHE A 88 4.37 6.32 -2.77
C PHE A 88 5.34 7.37 -2.26
N GLN A 89 6.27 6.92 -1.44
CA GLN A 89 7.40 7.71 -0.99
C GLN A 89 8.58 7.52 -1.94
N VAL A 90 9.27 8.60 -2.26
CA VAL A 90 10.49 8.57 -3.07
C VAL A 90 11.66 8.22 -2.16
N VAL A 91 12.10 6.95 -2.20
CA VAL A 91 13.12 6.41 -1.26
C VAL A 91 14.13 5.45 -1.93
N GLY A 92 14.26 5.43 -3.22
CA GLY A 92 15.19 4.54 -3.92
C GLY A 92 15.13 4.75 -5.42
N ALA A 93 15.96 4.06 -6.16
CA ALA A 93 16.13 4.26 -7.59
C ALA A 93 14.79 4.15 -8.35
N GLU A 94 14.02 3.11 -8.09
CA GLU A 94 12.79 2.87 -8.85
C GLU A 94 11.68 3.87 -8.53
N THR A 95 11.48 4.24 -7.25
CA THR A 95 10.52 5.27 -6.87
C THR A 95 10.96 6.66 -7.36
N THR A 96 12.26 6.91 -7.50
CA THR A 96 12.80 8.12 -8.13
C THR A 96 12.50 8.13 -9.63
N ARG A 97 12.71 7.01 -10.35
CA ARG A 97 12.31 6.87 -11.76
C ARG A 97 10.82 7.10 -11.96
N LEU A 98 10.00 6.48 -11.10
CA LEU A 98 8.55 6.67 -11.12
C LEU A 98 8.17 8.14 -10.90
N ASN A 99 8.82 8.80 -9.94
CA ASN A 99 8.56 10.21 -9.65
C ASN A 99 8.97 11.18 -10.78
N LYS A 100 9.80 10.77 -11.72
CA LYS A 100 10.13 11.56 -12.91
C LYS A 100 9.07 11.49 -14.00
N LYS A 101 8.21 10.48 -13.99
CA LYS A 101 7.08 10.36 -14.90
C LYS A 101 6.04 11.44 -14.61
N ASN A 102 5.36 11.89 -15.64
CA ASN A 102 4.32 12.92 -15.58
C ASN A 102 2.98 12.40 -16.12
N ALA A 103 1.94 13.18 -15.95
CA ALA A 103 0.66 12.89 -16.60
C ALA A 103 0.85 12.80 -18.12
N GLY A 104 0.33 11.74 -18.71
CA GLY A 104 0.49 11.40 -20.13
C GLY A 104 1.58 10.35 -20.40
N ASP A 105 2.53 10.15 -19.48
CA ASP A 105 3.55 9.09 -19.56
C ASP A 105 2.95 7.70 -19.26
N TYR A 106 3.76 6.68 -19.48
CA TYR A 106 3.37 5.28 -19.34
C TYR A 106 4.29 4.52 -18.38
N ILE A 107 3.69 3.51 -17.71
CA ILE A 107 4.35 2.50 -16.88
C ILE A 107 4.35 1.19 -17.67
N GLU A 108 5.46 0.47 -17.66
CA GLU A 108 5.66 -0.76 -18.44
C GLU A 108 4.78 -1.92 -17.91
N ASP A 109 4.88 -2.23 -16.59
CA ASP A 109 4.09 -3.28 -15.96
C ASP A 109 3.29 -2.71 -14.78
N PHE A 110 2.04 -3.18 -14.64
CA PHE A 110 1.15 -2.85 -13.51
C PHE A 110 0.29 -4.07 -13.20
N VAL A 111 0.79 -4.94 -12.35
CA VAL A 111 0.23 -6.26 -12.08
C VAL A 111 -0.57 -6.24 -10.78
N GLY A 112 -1.82 -6.65 -10.83
CA GLY A 112 -2.68 -6.73 -9.64
C GLY A 112 -4.17 -6.90 -10.01
N PRO A 113 -5.07 -6.79 -9.02
CA PRO A 113 -4.76 -6.65 -7.60
C PRO A 113 -4.13 -7.92 -7.02
N LEU A 114 -3.19 -7.75 -6.09
CA LEU A 114 -2.47 -8.81 -5.41
C LEU A 114 -2.76 -8.76 -3.90
N GLY A 115 -2.52 -9.87 -3.21
CA GLY A 115 -2.78 -10.01 -1.79
C GLY A 115 -4.26 -10.17 -1.47
N ASN A 116 -4.53 -10.48 -0.20
CA ASN A 116 -5.89 -10.63 0.30
C ASN A 116 -6.48 -9.26 0.68
N PRO A 117 -7.77 -9.02 0.40
CA PRO A 117 -8.43 -7.79 0.81
C PRO A 117 -8.63 -7.75 2.33
N THR A 118 -8.69 -6.53 2.87
CA THR A 118 -9.01 -6.29 4.30
C THR A 118 -10.37 -6.86 4.66
N LYS A 119 -10.40 -7.68 5.72
CA LYS A 119 -11.64 -8.21 6.30
C LYS A 119 -12.28 -7.17 7.21
N THR A 120 -13.43 -6.63 6.81
CA THR A 120 -14.12 -5.57 7.54
C THR A 120 -15.40 -6.02 8.27
N GLU A 121 -15.84 -7.25 8.03
CA GLU A 121 -17.09 -7.75 8.57
C GLU A 121 -17.01 -8.08 10.08
N GLY A 122 -18.08 -7.78 10.81
CA GLY A 122 -18.24 -8.14 12.21
C GLY A 122 -17.60 -7.20 13.24
N TYR A 123 -16.92 -6.14 12.79
CA TYR A 123 -16.33 -5.13 13.67
C TYR A 123 -17.24 -3.90 13.78
N LYS A 124 -17.51 -3.45 15.02
CA LYS A 124 -18.36 -2.28 15.31
C LYS A 124 -17.53 -1.04 15.59
N LYS A 125 -16.37 -1.19 16.22
CA LYS A 125 -15.48 -0.08 16.56
C LYS A 125 -14.02 -0.45 16.31
N VAL A 126 -13.38 0.29 15.44
CA VAL A 126 -12.00 0.01 15.01
C VAL A 126 -11.10 1.23 15.22
N ALA A 127 -9.85 0.97 15.62
CA ALA A 127 -8.79 1.96 15.56
C ALA A 127 -7.88 1.67 14.36
N VAL A 128 -7.74 2.63 13.45
CA VAL A 128 -6.85 2.55 12.29
C VAL A 128 -5.64 3.43 12.56
N VAL A 129 -4.48 2.81 12.72
CA VAL A 129 -3.23 3.47 13.09
C VAL A 129 -2.32 3.53 11.87
N GLY A 130 -2.03 4.74 11.40
CA GLY A 130 -1.15 5.01 10.26
C GLY A 130 0.15 5.69 10.66
N GLY A 131 1.28 5.27 10.08
CA GLY A 131 2.58 5.90 10.33
C GLY A 131 3.31 6.31 9.05
N GLY A 132 3.68 7.59 8.92
CA GLY A 132 4.36 8.12 7.75
C GLY A 132 3.58 7.85 6.45
N VAL A 133 4.25 7.33 5.42
CA VAL A 133 3.58 6.95 4.16
C VAL A 133 2.56 5.82 4.34
N GLY A 134 2.68 5.00 5.39
CA GLY A 134 1.68 3.97 5.71
C GLY A 134 0.28 4.55 5.96
N THR A 135 0.18 5.84 6.26
CA THR A 135 -1.10 6.56 6.33
C THR A 135 -1.86 6.50 5.00
N ALA A 136 -1.17 6.55 3.86
CA ALA A 136 -1.81 6.41 2.55
C ALA A 136 -2.42 5.01 2.32
N ILE A 137 -1.84 3.99 2.96
CA ILE A 137 -2.32 2.61 2.94
C ILE A 137 -3.47 2.42 3.93
N ALA A 138 -3.41 3.09 5.07
CA ALA A 138 -4.43 3.04 6.13
C ALA A 138 -5.74 3.72 5.70
N TYR A 139 -5.69 4.72 4.83
CA TYR A 139 -6.87 5.48 4.40
C TYR A 139 -7.94 4.62 3.71
N PRO A 140 -7.66 3.82 2.66
CA PRO A 140 -8.68 2.99 2.02
C PRO A 140 -9.29 1.97 2.99
N VAL A 141 -8.53 1.51 3.97
CA VAL A 141 -8.99 0.61 5.02
C VAL A 141 -9.97 1.31 5.96
N ALA A 142 -9.63 2.52 6.44
CA ALA A 142 -10.50 3.35 7.26
C ALA A 142 -11.82 3.68 6.53
N LYS A 143 -11.73 4.11 5.26
CA LYS A 143 -12.87 4.38 4.38
C LYS A 143 -13.79 3.17 4.23
N LYS A 144 -13.22 1.96 4.09
CA LYS A 144 -14.00 0.72 3.98
C LYS A 144 -14.71 0.37 5.27
N PHE A 145 -14.05 0.48 6.43
CA PHE A 145 -14.69 0.25 7.74
C PHE A 145 -15.85 1.22 7.96
N ALA A 146 -15.66 2.52 7.70
CA ALA A 146 -16.72 3.51 7.79
C ALA A 146 -17.89 3.19 6.86
N ALA A 147 -17.63 2.80 5.61
CA ALA A 147 -18.66 2.39 4.65
C ALA A 147 -19.42 1.13 5.09
N CYS A 148 -18.79 0.25 5.88
CA CYS A 148 -19.44 -0.91 6.49
C CYS A 148 -20.20 -0.59 7.79
N GLY A 149 -20.26 0.68 8.22
CA GLY A 149 -20.99 1.14 9.40
C GLY A 149 -20.24 0.96 10.72
N ALA A 150 -18.94 0.70 10.70
CA ALA A 150 -18.12 0.69 11.91
C ALA A 150 -17.80 2.11 12.37
N THR A 151 -17.72 2.33 13.69
CA THR A 151 -17.12 3.54 14.28
C THR A 151 -15.62 3.48 14.08
N VAL A 152 -15.06 4.46 13.37
CA VAL A 152 -13.65 4.52 13.01
C VAL A 152 -12.92 5.61 13.77
N HIS A 153 -11.94 5.23 14.57
CA HIS A 153 -10.98 6.16 15.17
C HIS A 153 -9.65 6.05 14.41
N SER A 154 -9.25 7.10 13.73
CA SER A 154 -7.98 7.15 13.01
C SER A 154 -6.91 7.87 13.82
N ILE A 155 -5.77 7.23 13.98
CA ILE A 155 -4.60 7.74 14.68
C ILE A 155 -3.46 7.76 13.68
N VAL A 156 -3.01 8.94 13.27
CA VAL A 156 -1.94 9.06 12.29
C VAL A 156 -0.73 9.78 12.86
N GLY A 157 0.46 9.28 12.56
CA GLY A 157 1.72 9.79 13.08
C GLY A 157 2.72 10.15 12.00
N PHE A 158 3.37 11.30 12.17
CA PHE A 158 4.42 11.78 11.28
C PHE A 158 5.59 12.32 12.10
N ARG A 159 6.77 12.46 11.49
CA ARG A 159 7.93 13.08 12.16
C ARG A 159 7.70 14.55 12.44
N ASN A 160 7.10 15.26 11.49
CA ASN A 160 6.82 16.71 11.58
C ASN A 160 5.64 17.09 10.67
N LYS A 161 5.21 18.34 10.76
CA LYS A 161 4.06 18.89 10.02
C LYS A 161 4.21 18.83 8.50
N ASP A 162 5.45 18.94 7.97
CA ASP A 162 5.69 19.03 6.54
C ASP A 162 5.51 17.67 5.83
N LEU A 163 5.46 16.59 6.62
CA LEU A 163 5.24 15.22 6.14
C LEU A 163 3.77 14.77 6.21
N VAL A 164 2.87 15.60 6.77
CA VAL A 164 1.45 15.23 6.91
C VAL A 164 0.78 15.10 5.56
N ILE A 165 0.11 13.98 5.35
CA ILE A 165 -0.67 13.69 4.14
C ILE A 165 -2.09 13.23 4.51
N LEU A 166 -3.06 13.43 3.61
CA LEU A 166 -4.43 12.91 3.69
C LEU A 166 -5.21 13.27 4.97
N GLN A 167 -4.86 14.38 5.62
CA GLN A 167 -5.57 14.79 6.86
C GLN A 167 -7.06 14.96 6.62
N LYS A 168 -7.45 15.74 5.61
CA LYS A 168 -8.86 16.03 5.31
C LYS A 168 -9.64 14.77 4.92
N GLU A 169 -8.98 13.89 4.19
CA GLU A 169 -9.54 12.61 3.79
C GLU A 169 -9.86 11.74 5.01
N PHE A 170 -8.92 11.63 5.95
CA PHE A 170 -9.16 10.91 7.20
C PHE A 170 -10.23 11.55 8.08
N GLU A 171 -10.23 12.87 8.22
CA GLU A 171 -11.26 13.59 8.96
C GLU A 171 -12.67 13.33 8.38
N SER A 172 -12.78 13.11 7.08
CA SER A 172 -14.06 12.86 6.42
C SER A 172 -14.65 11.46 6.63
N VAL A 173 -13.82 10.48 7.00
CA VAL A 173 -14.21 9.07 7.15
C VAL A 173 -14.08 8.54 8.58
N SER A 174 -13.62 9.38 9.53
CA SER A 174 -13.36 8.98 10.91
C SER A 174 -14.30 9.68 11.87
N ASP A 175 -14.89 8.94 12.80
CA ASP A 175 -15.64 9.50 13.91
C ASP A 175 -14.72 10.25 14.90
N LYS A 176 -13.45 9.82 14.96
CA LYS A 176 -12.42 10.50 15.72
C LYS A 176 -11.10 10.45 14.94
N TYR A 177 -10.48 11.62 14.77
CA TYR A 177 -9.18 11.76 14.13
C TYR A 177 -8.16 12.29 15.13
N VAL A 178 -7.02 11.62 15.25
CA VAL A 178 -5.91 12.01 16.13
C VAL A 178 -4.65 12.09 15.31
N LEU A 179 -4.06 13.28 15.26
CA LEU A 179 -2.78 13.54 14.61
C LEU A 179 -1.69 13.70 15.67
N VAL A 180 -0.60 12.95 15.52
CA VAL A 180 0.59 13.08 16.37
C VAL A 180 1.81 13.38 15.52
N SER A 181 2.77 14.11 16.11
CA SER A 181 4.08 14.32 15.49
C SER A 181 5.21 14.15 16.49
N ASP A 182 6.33 13.56 16.05
CA ASP A 182 7.46 13.27 16.94
C ASP A 182 8.06 14.55 17.52
N ASP A 183 8.14 15.63 16.73
CA ASP A 183 8.72 16.91 17.11
C ASP A 183 7.71 17.86 17.77
N GLY A 184 6.41 17.58 17.71
CA GLY A 184 5.34 18.43 18.22
C GLY A 184 5.00 19.63 17.34
N SER A 185 5.44 19.66 16.09
CA SER A 185 5.17 20.74 15.14
C SER A 185 3.71 20.81 14.68
N THR A 186 2.96 19.70 14.85
CA THR A 186 1.53 19.60 14.54
C THR A 186 0.86 18.53 15.40
N GLY A 187 -0.44 18.67 15.64
CA GLY A 187 -1.21 17.74 16.46
C GLY A 187 -0.67 17.64 17.89
N THR A 188 -0.70 16.43 18.44
CA THR A 188 -0.12 16.15 19.77
C THR A 188 1.31 15.64 19.62
N LYS A 189 2.24 16.16 20.41
CA LYS A 189 3.61 15.64 20.45
C LYS A 189 3.63 14.23 21.05
N GLY A 190 4.25 13.29 20.37
CA GLY A 190 4.40 11.90 20.81
C GLY A 190 4.23 10.90 19.68
N PHE A 191 4.08 9.64 20.05
CA PHE A 191 3.93 8.54 19.13
C PHE A 191 2.47 8.07 19.02
N VAL A 192 2.14 7.39 17.93
CA VAL A 192 0.81 6.79 17.73
C VAL A 192 0.43 5.81 18.85
N THR A 193 1.41 5.15 19.46
CA THR A 193 1.22 4.26 20.62
C THR A 193 0.74 5.01 21.85
N ASP A 194 1.25 6.21 22.08
CA ASP A 194 0.85 7.04 23.23
C ASP A 194 -0.59 7.52 23.06
N ALA A 195 -0.94 7.94 21.84
CA ALA A 195 -2.29 8.35 21.49
C ALA A 195 -3.29 7.17 21.59
N LEU A 196 -2.92 6.01 21.06
CA LEU A 196 -3.75 4.80 21.15
C LEU A 196 -3.95 4.39 22.61
N LYS A 197 -2.87 4.37 23.40
CA LYS A 197 -2.93 4.07 24.83
C LYS A 197 -3.86 5.02 25.57
N SER A 198 -3.72 6.32 25.33
CA SER A 198 -4.57 7.36 25.95
C SER A 198 -6.06 7.15 25.63
N LEU A 199 -6.39 6.75 24.39
CA LEU A 199 -7.76 6.44 24.02
C LEU A 199 -8.28 5.19 24.75
N ILE A 200 -7.51 4.13 24.83
CA ILE A 200 -7.88 2.91 25.56
C ILE A 200 -8.07 3.21 27.04
N ASP A 201 -7.13 3.91 27.67
CA ASP A 201 -7.18 4.29 29.09
C ASP A 201 -8.37 5.23 29.40
N SER A 202 -8.84 6.00 28.41
CA SER A 202 -10.05 6.84 28.54
C SER A 202 -11.36 6.06 28.41
N GLY A 203 -11.30 4.74 28.23
CA GLY A 203 -12.46 3.85 28.17
C GLY A 203 -12.96 3.51 26.76
N GLU A 204 -12.16 3.88 25.71
CA GLU A 204 -12.49 3.45 24.36
C GLU A 204 -12.20 1.94 24.18
N ASN A 205 -13.24 1.18 23.84
CA ASN A 205 -13.12 -0.26 23.60
C ASN A 205 -13.13 -0.53 22.10
N TYR A 206 -12.07 -1.15 21.59
CA TYR A 206 -11.91 -1.50 20.18
C TYR A 206 -12.08 -2.99 19.94
N ASP A 207 -12.87 -3.37 18.92
CA ASP A 207 -12.96 -4.75 18.46
C ASP A 207 -11.71 -5.14 17.66
N LEU A 208 -11.06 -4.15 17.05
CA LEU A 208 -9.88 -4.33 16.21
C LEU A 208 -9.02 -3.07 16.20
N VAL A 209 -7.71 -3.28 16.23
CA VAL A 209 -6.70 -2.27 15.87
C VAL A 209 -6.04 -2.70 14.58
N MET A 210 -6.06 -1.82 13.56
CA MET A 210 -5.28 -1.99 12.33
C MET A 210 -4.06 -1.09 12.41
N ALA A 211 -2.85 -1.63 12.29
CA ALA A 211 -1.63 -0.83 12.30
C ALA A 211 -0.87 -0.99 10.98
N ILE A 212 -0.60 0.15 10.33
CA ILE A 212 -0.03 0.22 8.98
C ILE A 212 1.06 1.29 8.94
N GLY A 213 2.31 0.87 8.75
CA GLY A 213 3.44 1.80 8.74
C GLY A 213 4.77 1.10 8.91
N PRO A 214 5.79 1.78 9.44
CA PRO A 214 7.09 1.18 9.70
C PRO A 214 7.01 -0.05 10.62
N ILE A 215 7.81 -1.09 10.33
CA ILE A 215 7.80 -2.34 11.11
C ILE A 215 7.97 -2.09 12.62
N PRO A 216 8.89 -1.20 13.08
CA PRO A 216 9.00 -0.89 14.51
C PRO A 216 7.70 -0.33 15.11
N MET A 217 6.98 0.56 14.39
CA MET A 217 5.71 1.09 14.85
C MET A 217 4.67 -0.03 15.02
N MET A 218 4.53 -0.90 14.02
CA MET A 218 3.60 -2.04 14.08
C MET A 218 3.94 -2.99 15.24
N LYS A 219 5.24 -3.25 15.50
CA LYS A 219 5.71 -4.02 16.65
C LYS A 219 5.25 -3.41 17.97
N PHE A 220 5.44 -2.10 18.16
CA PHE A 220 5.05 -1.43 19.42
C PHE A 220 3.55 -1.33 19.58
N VAL A 221 2.79 -1.06 18.52
CA VAL A 221 1.31 -1.09 18.56
C VAL A 221 0.82 -2.49 18.96
N SER A 222 1.37 -3.54 18.34
CA SER A 222 0.98 -4.93 18.65
C SER A 222 1.34 -5.34 20.08
N LYS A 223 2.48 -4.87 20.58
CA LYS A 223 2.86 -5.10 21.99
C LYS A 223 1.87 -4.43 22.94
N LEU A 224 1.54 -3.15 22.68
CA LEU A 224 0.58 -2.41 23.47
C LEU A 224 -0.79 -3.11 23.49
N THR A 225 -1.35 -3.39 22.34
CA THR A 225 -2.69 -3.98 22.22
C THR A 225 -2.78 -5.39 22.82
N LYS A 226 -1.69 -6.14 22.82
CA LYS A 226 -1.61 -7.45 23.47
C LYS A 226 -1.81 -7.35 24.97
N GLU A 227 -1.29 -6.32 25.62
CA GLU A 227 -1.47 -6.07 27.06
C GLU A 227 -2.95 -5.81 27.42
N TYR A 228 -3.70 -5.22 26.49
CA TYR A 228 -5.15 -4.95 26.64
C TYR A 228 -6.04 -6.04 26.06
N GLY A 229 -5.48 -7.12 25.49
CA GLY A 229 -6.25 -8.18 24.86
C GLY A 229 -7.04 -7.77 23.62
N ILE A 230 -6.64 -6.69 22.94
CA ILE A 230 -7.32 -6.17 21.77
C ILE A 230 -6.73 -6.83 20.52
N LYS A 231 -7.60 -7.44 19.69
CA LYS A 231 -7.20 -8.01 18.39
C LYS A 231 -6.49 -6.96 17.53
N THR A 232 -5.37 -7.34 16.96
CA THR A 232 -4.55 -6.41 16.16
C THR A 232 -4.14 -7.06 14.84
N ILE A 233 -4.39 -6.36 13.76
CA ILE A 233 -3.93 -6.72 12.42
C ILE A 233 -2.91 -5.70 11.95
N VAL A 234 -1.84 -6.18 11.33
CA VAL A 234 -0.77 -5.35 10.75
C VAL A 234 -0.63 -5.63 9.27
N SER A 235 -0.37 -4.58 8.48
CA SER A 235 -0.09 -4.73 7.05
C SER A 235 1.41 -4.76 6.82
N MET A 236 1.94 -5.96 6.56
CA MET A 236 3.37 -6.19 6.39
C MET A 236 3.84 -5.83 4.99
N ASN A 237 5.00 -5.20 4.91
CA ASN A 237 5.60 -4.67 3.69
C ASN A 237 7.01 -5.22 3.42
N PRO A 238 7.21 -6.55 3.38
CA PRO A 238 8.50 -7.13 3.01
C PRO A 238 8.81 -6.88 1.54
N ILE A 239 10.07 -7.13 1.16
CA ILE A 239 10.51 -7.10 -0.25
C ILE A 239 9.69 -8.10 -1.07
N MET A 240 9.10 -7.65 -2.17
CA MET A 240 8.29 -8.46 -3.08
C MET A 240 8.78 -8.29 -4.50
N ILE A 241 8.92 -9.41 -5.24
CA ILE A 241 9.45 -9.43 -6.61
C ILE A 241 8.37 -9.87 -7.59
N ASP A 242 7.76 -11.07 -7.41
CA ASP A 242 6.78 -11.60 -8.36
C ASP A 242 5.31 -11.42 -7.92
N GLY A 243 5.04 -11.41 -6.63
CA GLY A 243 3.68 -11.26 -6.08
C GLY A 243 2.79 -12.51 -6.14
N THR A 244 3.32 -13.67 -6.55
CA THR A 244 2.56 -14.91 -6.76
C THR A 244 2.88 -16.02 -5.76
N GLY A 245 3.79 -15.76 -4.79
CA GLY A 245 4.24 -16.73 -3.80
C GLY A 245 5.36 -17.67 -4.28
N MET A 246 5.80 -17.55 -5.53
CA MET A 246 6.80 -18.48 -6.10
C MET A 246 8.24 -18.14 -5.72
N CYS A 247 8.60 -16.86 -5.70
CA CYS A 247 10.00 -16.46 -5.47
C CYS A 247 10.45 -16.53 -4.01
N GLY A 248 9.51 -16.56 -3.06
CA GLY A 248 9.80 -16.61 -1.62
C GLY A 248 10.44 -15.35 -1.04
N GLY A 249 10.56 -14.26 -1.80
CA GLY A 249 11.16 -12.99 -1.37
C GLY A 249 10.43 -12.37 -0.16
N CYS A 250 9.12 -12.43 -0.18
CA CYS A 250 8.24 -11.82 0.83
C CYS A 250 7.90 -12.73 2.02
N ARG A 251 8.69 -13.80 2.26
CA ARG A 251 8.45 -14.69 3.40
C ARG A 251 8.70 -13.98 4.73
N LEU A 252 7.88 -14.31 5.72
CA LEU A 252 8.00 -13.89 7.12
C LEU A 252 7.44 -14.99 8.03
N THR A 253 7.81 -14.97 9.29
CA THR A 253 7.29 -15.92 10.28
C THR A 253 6.10 -15.32 11.02
N VAL A 254 4.96 -16.03 11.01
CA VAL A 254 3.74 -15.67 11.74
C VAL A 254 3.25 -16.87 12.53
N GLY A 255 3.23 -16.76 13.86
CA GLY A 255 2.83 -17.87 14.74
C GLY A 255 3.74 -19.10 14.65
N GLY A 256 5.01 -18.91 14.31
CA GLY A 256 5.98 -20.00 14.11
C GLY A 256 5.91 -20.66 12.73
N GLU A 257 5.02 -20.22 11.84
CA GLU A 257 4.89 -20.73 10.47
C GLU A 257 5.42 -19.73 9.45
N THR A 258 6.07 -20.23 8.39
CA THR A 258 6.45 -19.40 7.24
C THR A 258 5.23 -19.03 6.44
N LYS A 259 5.01 -17.73 6.23
CA LYS A 259 3.97 -17.15 5.37
C LYS A 259 4.60 -16.30 4.28
N PHE A 260 3.87 -16.12 3.17
CA PHE A 260 4.28 -15.26 2.06
C PHE A 260 3.33 -14.06 1.98
N ALA A 261 3.83 -12.86 2.28
CA ALA A 261 2.97 -11.67 2.37
C ALA A 261 2.18 -11.38 1.09
N CYS A 262 2.68 -11.78 -0.07
CA CYS A 262 2.01 -11.54 -1.34
C CYS A 262 0.77 -12.44 -1.61
N VAL A 263 0.66 -13.59 -0.95
CA VAL A 263 -0.45 -14.55 -1.15
C VAL A 263 -1.19 -14.90 0.13
N ASP A 264 -0.50 -14.95 1.29
CA ASP A 264 -1.14 -15.21 2.59
C ASP A 264 -1.61 -13.91 3.27
N GLY A 265 -0.98 -12.76 2.91
CA GLY A 265 -1.21 -11.44 3.46
C GLY A 265 -1.74 -10.44 2.42
N PRO A 266 -1.36 -9.17 2.52
CA PRO A 266 -0.29 -8.58 3.37
C PRO A 266 -0.65 -8.40 4.85
N GLU A 267 -1.91 -8.63 5.22
CA GLU A 267 -2.43 -8.44 6.57
C GLU A 267 -2.29 -9.71 7.41
N PHE A 268 -1.72 -9.57 8.61
CA PHE A 268 -1.49 -10.66 9.55
C PHE A 268 -1.87 -10.27 10.98
N ASP A 269 -2.11 -11.29 11.83
CA ASP A 269 -2.25 -11.07 13.27
C ASP A 269 -0.95 -10.49 13.84
N GLY A 270 -1.00 -9.24 14.28
CA GLY A 270 0.16 -8.52 14.78
C GLY A 270 0.78 -9.12 16.03
N HIS A 271 0.01 -9.91 16.79
CA HIS A 271 0.54 -10.59 17.99
C HIS A 271 1.35 -11.86 17.67
N LEU A 272 1.30 -12.31 16.40
CA LEU A 272 1.96 -13.55 15.96
C LEU A 272 3.14 -13.30 15.01
N VAL A 273 3.31 -12.07 14.49
CA VAL A 273 4.40 -11.72 13.57
C VAL A 273 5.75 -11.70 14.30
N ASP A 274 6.77 -12.34 13.70
CA ASP A 274 8.16 -12.15 14.08
C ASP A 274 8.70 -10.86 13.45
N TYR A 275 8.63 -9.77 14.20
CA TYR A 275 9.07 -8.45 13.74
C TYR A 275 10.59 -8.34 13.63
N ASP A 276 11.34 -9.09 14.45
CA ASP A 276 12.80 -9.01 14.47
C ASP A 276 13.35 -9.67 13.20
N GLU A 277 12.86 -10.85 12.83
CA GLU A 277 13.15 -11.46 11.53
C GLU A 277 12.75 -10.53 10.37
N ALA A 278 11.55 -9.95 10.41
CA ALA A 278 11.07 -9.06 9.35
C ALA A 278 11.96 -7.83 9.17
N MET A 279 12.46 -7.24 10.25
CA MET A 279 13.40 -6.10 10.20
C MET A 279 14.77 -6.52 9.64
N GLU A 280 15.30 -7.66 10.06
CA GLU A 280 16.56 -8.20 9.57
C GLU A 280 16.49 -8.46 8.06
N ARG A 281 15.44 -9.14 7.60
CA ARG A 281 15.20 -9.41 6.17
C ARG A 281 15.03 -8.14 5.34
N GLY A 282 14.33 -7.13 5.84
CA GLY A 282 14.20 -5.82 5.20
C GLY A 282 15.51 -5.04 5.08
N SER A 283 16.57 -5.48 5.76
CA SER A 283 17.87 -4.83 5.67
C SER A 283 18.84 -5.48 4.67
N MET A 284 18.54 -6.69 4.16
CA MET A 284 19.48 -7.52 3.38
C MET A 284 19.98 -6.84 2.10
N TYR A 285 19.16 -6.05 1.42
CA TYR A 285 19.50 -5.45 0.14
C TYR A 285 19.86 -3.97 0.23
N LYS A 286 19.83 -3.35 1.41
CA LYS A 286 20.09 -1.90 1.59
C LYS A 286 21.40 -1.40 1.00
N LYS A 287 22.43 -2.25 0.94
CA LYS A 287 23.70 -1.89 0.34
C LYS A 287 23.57 -1.75 -1.18
N PHE A 288 22.94 -2.71 -1.82
CA PHE A 288 22.74 -2.72 -3.26
C PHE A 288 21.78 -1.60 -3.71
N GLU A 289 20.71 -1.36 -2.94
CA GLU A 289 19.77 -0.25 -3.17
C GLU A 289 20.48 1.11 -3.16
N ARG A 290 21.40 1.33 -2.20
CA ARG A 290 22.21 2.55 -2.15
C ARG A 290 23.19 2.68 -3.31
N GLU A 291 23.81 1.59 -3.74
CA GLU A 291 24.71 1.57 -4.89
C GLU A 291 23.95 1.94 -6.17
N GLU A 292 22.75 1.39 -6.35
CA GLU A 292 21.92 1.69 -7.52
C GLU A 292 21.42 3.14 -7.52
N GLU A 293 20.99 3.65 -6.37
CA GLU A 293 20.62 5.08 -6.21
C GLU A 293 21.80 6.00 -6.54
N CYS A 294 23.00 5.68 -6.06
CA CYS A 294 24.21 6.45 -6.40
C CYS A 294 24.53 6.40 -7.89
N ASN A 295 24.33 5.26 -8.55
CA ASN A 295 24.56 5.13 -9.99
C ASN A 295 23.55 5.95 -10.80
N LEU A 296 22.29 5.94 -10.39
CA LEU A 296 21.25 6.77 -11.01
C LEU A 296 21.60 8.26 -10.94
N LEU A 297 22.00 8.75 -9.76
CA LEU A 297 22.41 10.15 -9.57
C LEU A 297 23.63 10.53 -10.39
N LYS A 298 24.61 9.62 -10.57
CA LYS A 298 25.79 9.87 -11.41
C LYS A 298 25.44 9.99 -12.90
N GLN A 299 24.50 9.19 -13.38
CA GLN A 299 24.03 9.27 -14.77
C GLN A 299 23.32 10.59 -15.06
N GLU A 300 22.62 11.15 -14.08
CA GLU A 300 21.94 12.45 -14.19
C GLU A 300 22.92 13.64 -14.27
N VAL A 301 24.05 13.56 -13.58
CA VAL A 301 25.07 14.62 -13.60
C VAL A 301 25.83 14.63 -14.94
N GLN A 302 25.79 13.54 -15.72
CA GLN A 302 26.45 13.40 -16.99
C GLN A 302 25.60 13.76 -18.22
N GLN A 303 24.30 14.01 -18.02
CA GLN A 303 23.36 14.50 -19.02
C GLN A 303 23.14 16.02 -18.86
#